data_3f5096b1ab06c1d60a5b24da23b4e8f2
#
_entry.id   3f5096b1ab06c1d60a5b24da23b4e8f2
#
_cell.length_a   1.000
_cell.length_b   1.000
_cell.length_c   1.000
_cell.angle_alpha   90.00
_cell.angle_beta   90.00
_cell.angle_gamma   90.00
#
_symmetry.space_group_name_H-M   'P 1'
#
loop_
_entity.id
_entity.type
_entity.pdbx_description
1 polymer ?
#
loop_
_entity_poly.entity_id
_entity_poly.type
_entity_poly.pdbx_seq_one_letter_code
_entity_poly.pdbx_strand_id
1 'polypeptide(L)'
;TSYEMKLQLIGGPDANLDSHTAGFAMTVTQGSLSASEGFESMVENWEGDAASLTHTDAGSRTPDRSWMFVWTSPSEGSGSVVFNVAGNSVNGDLAPSSLDRWNRLTTSIDEGEDSGRTKTVFSGNGDINPPAPIEGKKDIHKMGAKLKAHWLGILGFGAVILVIFFCGLFLRYGFSRNYKGRSNLLKLRIKHLRRGDQL
;
A
#
# COMPACT_ATOMS: atom_id res chain seq x y z
N THR A 1 22.60 23.69 4.87
CA THR A 1 23.70 22.70 5.02
C THR A 1 23.12 21.31 4.78
N SER A 2 23.93 20.41 4.18
CA SER A 2 23.53 19.01 3.96
C SER A 2 24.37 18.10 4.86
N TYR A 3 23.71 17.11 5.45
CA TYR A 3 24.32 16.16 6.38
C TYR A 3 24.09 14.74 5.88
N GLU A 4 25.15 13.97 5.77
CA GLU A 4 25.05 12.54 5.48
C GLU A 4 24.65 11.78 6.75
N MET A 5 23.67 10.91 6.62
CA MET A 5 23.06 10.18 7.73
C MET A 5 22.98 8.69 7.40
N LYS A 6 23.10 7.86 8.42
CA LYS A 6 22.93 6.40 8.33
C LYS A 6 21.77 5.96 9.22
N LEU A 7 20.84 5.21 8.65
CA LEU A 7 19.87 4.43 9.39
C LEU A 7 20.30 2.96 9.37
N GLN A 8 20.26 2.31 10.52
CA GLN A 8 20.54 0.88 10.64
C GLN A 8 19.58 0.22 11.61
N LEU A 9 19.02 -0.92 11.20
CA LEU A 9 18.19 -1.78 12.04
C LEU A 9 19.05 -2.93 12.56
N ILE A 10 19.25 -2.97 13.88
CA ILE A 10 20.11 -3.96 14.54
C ILE A 10 19.22 -5.01 15.21
N GLY A 11 19.50 -6.28 14.96
CA GLY A 11 18.74 -7.39 15.52
C GLY A 11 17.55 -7.82 14.63
N GLY A 12 16.65 -8.61 15.21
CA GLY A 12 15.55 -9.28 14.51
C GLY A 12 15.94 -10.68 14.04
N PRO A 13 15.13 -11.31 13.17
CA PRO A 13 15.39 -12.65 12.67
C PRO A 13 16.61 -12.70 11.76
N ASP A 14 17.12 -13.90 11.51
CA ASP A 14 18.17 -14.12 10.52
C ASP A 14 17.68 -13.65 9.15
N ALA A 15 18.56 -12.90 8.47
CA ALA A 15 18.23 -12.33 7.17
C ALA A 15 18.25 -13.42 6.09
N ASN A 16 17.15 -13.58 5.39
CA ASN A 16 17.13 -14.35 4.15
C ASN A 16 17.57 -13.42 3.01
N LEU A 17 18.81 -13.57 2.55
CA LEU A 17 19.42 -12.70 1.53
C LEU A 17 18.78 -12.82 0.15
N ASP A 18 18.01 -13.88 -0.09
CA ASP A 18 17.25 -14.08 -1.35
C ASP A 18 15.86 -13.41 -1.29
N SER A 19 15.52 -12.76 -0.17
CA SER A 19 14.22 -12.16 0.07
C SER A 19 14.36 -10.79 0.75
N HIS A 20 13.24 -10.23 1.22
CA HIS A 20 13.22 -8.99 1.98
C HIS A 20 13.76 -9.22 3.40
N THR A 21 14.65 -8.39 3.86
CA THR A 21 15.30 -8.50 5.17
C THR A 21 14.80 -7.45 6.15
N ALA A 22 14.44 -6.29 5.63
CA ALA A 22 14.02 -5.15 6.45
C ALA A 22 13.35 -4.05 5.62
N GLY A 23 12.74 -3.11 6.31
CA GLY A 23 12.19 -1.91 5.70
C GLY A 23 12.14 -0.76 6.70
N PHE A 24 12.01 0.46 6.20
CA PHE A 24 11.82 1.64 7.02
C PHE A 24 10.92 2.66 6.33
N ALA A 25 10.34 3.54 7.14
CA ALA A 25 9.72 4.78 6.71
C ALA A 25 10.18 5.90 7.65
N MET A 26 10.52 7.03 7.09
CA MET A 26 11.02 8.19 7.82
C MET A 26 10.30 9.45 7.36
N THR A 27 10.04 10.35 8.30
CA THR A 27 9.59 11.71 7.99
C THR A 27 10.39 12.71 8.80
N VAL A 28 10.55 13.89 8.23
CA VAL A 28 11.18 15.03 8.90
C VAL A 28 10.22 16.22 8.91
N THR A 29 10.22 16.98 10.00
CA THR A 29 9.30 18.12 10.10
C THR A 29 9.73 19.31 9.25
N GLN A 30 11.03 19.43 8.96
CA GLN A 30 11.60 20.53 8.17
C GLN A 30 12.86 20.07 7.44
N GLY A 31 13.19 20.76 6.33
CA GLY A 31 14.26 20.37 5.44
C GLY A 31 13.81 19.33 4.43
N SER A 32 14.75 18.67 3.78
CA SER A 32 14.47 17.63 2.79
C SER A 32 15.38 16.43 2.96
N LEU A 33 14.86 15.27 2.58
CA LEU A 33 15.55 13.98 2.57
C LEU A 33 15.79 13.54 1.14
N SER A 34 16.95 12.99 0.86
CA SER A 34 17.31 12.41 -0.44
C SER A 34 18.23 11.22 -0.25
N ALA A 35 18.39 10.40 -1.28
CA ALA A 35 19.38 9.34 -1.28
C ALA A 35 20.80 9.91 -1.17
N SER A 36 21.69 9.21 -0.49
CA SER A 36 23.14 9.45 -0.58
C SER A 36 23.68 8.87 -1.88
N GLU A 37 24.84 9.38 -2.34
CA GLU A 37 25.51 8.85 -3.53
C GLU A 37 25.74 7.34 -3.42
N GLY A 38 25.31 6.61 -4.44
CA GLY A 38 25.37 5.14 -4.48
C GLY A 38 24.22 4.43 -3.78
N PHE A 39 23.27 5.15 -3.16
CA PHE A 39 22.08 4.59 -2.52
C PHE A 39 20.77 4.97 -3.21
N GLU A 40 20.81 5.58 -4.40
CA GLU A 40 19.65 6.06 -5.14
C GLU A 40 18.68 4.93 -5.52
N SER A 41 19.20 3.72 -5.69
CA SER A 41 18.36 2.53 -5.93
C SER A 41 17.79 1.90 -4.67
N MET A 42 18.26 2.30 -3.48
CA MET A 42 17.93 1.67 -2.19
C MET A 42 16.87 2.43 -1.41
N VAL A 43 16.76 3.74 -1.65
CA VAL A 43 15.80 4.62 -0.95
C VAL A 43 15.10 5.55 -1.92
N GLU A 44 13.89 5.94 -1.57
CA GLU A 44 13.08 6.86 -2.37
C GLU A 44 12.20 7.75 -1.47
N ASN A 45 11.80 8.90 -2.00
CA ASN A 45 10.84 9.76 -1.32
C ASN A 45 9.43 9.19 -1.48
N TRP A 46 8.71 9.03 -0.37
CA TRP A 46 7.35 8.52 -0.37
C TRP A 46 6.41 9.47 -1.13
N GLU A 47 5.82 8.98 -2.22
CA GLU A 47 4.91 9.77 -3.09
C GLU A 47 5.53 11.08 -3.61
N GLY A 48 6.87 11.17 -3.67
CA GLY A 48 7.58 12.37 -4.12
C GLY A 48 7.66 13.49 -3.06
N ASP A 49 7.26 13.22 -1.81
CA ASP A 49 7.37 14.19 -0.72
C ASP A 49 8.82 14.24 -0.21
N ALA A 50 9.50 15.36 -0.45
CA ALA A 50 10.87 15.57 -0.02
C ALA A 50 11.07 15.54 1.51
N ALA A 51 10.02 15.66 2.31
CA ALA A 51 10.08 15.52 3.77
C ALA A 51 9.95 14.06 4.24
N SER A 52 9.80 13.12 3.33
CA SER A 52 9.66 11.69 3.62
C SER A 52 10.70 10.85 2.88
N LEU A 53 11.10 9.74 3.46
CA LEU A 53 12.01 8.78 2.86
C LEU A 53 11.62 7.36 3.24
N THR A 54 11.72 6.44 2.29
CA THR A 54 11.46 5.02 2.51
C THR A 54 12.46 4.17 1.70
N HIS A 55 12.48 2.88 1.96
CA HIS A 55 13.25 1.92 1.18
C HIS A 55 12.52 1.55 -0.11
N THR A 56 13.28 1.27 -1.16
CA THR A 56 12.79 0.62 -2.39
C THR A 56 12.74 -0.90 -2.23
N ASP A 57 12.28 -1.62 -3.25
CA ASP A 57 12.39 -3.09 -3.28
C ASP A 57 13.84 -3.56 -3.13
N ALA A 58 14.78 -2.93 -3.83
CA ALA A 58 16.21 -3.22 -3.69
C ALA A 58 16.73 -2.90 -2.28
N GLY A 59 16.30 -1.77 -1.72
CA GLY A 59 16.64 -1.35 -0.36
C GLY A 59 16.12 -2.29 0.73
N SER A 60 15.04 -3.02 0.48
CA SER A 60 14.51 -4.00 1.43
C SER A 60 15.33 -5.29 1.56
N ARG A 61 16.30 -5.50 0.66
CA ARG A 61 17.13 -6.72 0.57
C ARG A 61 18.55 -6.54 1.09
N THR A 62 18.82 -5.44 1.79
CA THR A 62 20.16 -5.16 2.33
C THR A 62 20.55 -6.17 3.41
N PRO A 63 21.72 -6.82 3.32
CA PRO A 63 22.13 -7.83 4.29
C PRO A 63 22.39 -7.25 5.69
N ASP A 64 22.85 -6.02 5.76
CA ASP A 64 23.19 -5.30 6.99
C ASP A 64 22.04 -4.39 7.49
N ARG A 65 20.90 -4.38 6.78
CA ARG A 65 19.70 -3.58 7.13
C ARG A 65 20.06 -2.13 7.35
N SER A 66 20.89 -1.56 6.47
CA SER A 66 21.33 -0.18 6.58
C SER A 66 21.17 0.60 5.29
N TRP A 67 20.92 1.89 5.44
CA TRP A 67 20.70 2.83 4.34
C TRP A 67 21.42 4.14 4.64
N MET A 68 22.03 4.71 3.61
CA MET A 68 22.64 6.04 3.66
C MET A 68 21.73 7.03 2.94
N PHE A 69 21.57 8.19 3.52
CA PHE A 69 20.77 9.27 2.96
C PHE A 69 21.32 10.62 3.38
N VAL A 70 20.88 11.65 2.70
CA VAL A 70 21.26 13.04 2.99
C VAL A 70 20.04 13.79 3.49
N TRP A 71 20.19 14.46 4.61
CA TRP A 71 19.25 15.46 5.08
C TRP A 71 19.81 16.86 4.80
N THR A 72 19.05 17.67 4.07
CA THR A 72 19.35 19.08 3.85
C THR A 72 18.54 19.91 4.85
N SER A 73 19.25 20.62 5.72
CA SER A 73 18.63 21.42 6.78
C SER A 73 17.81 22.57 6.20
N PRO A 74 16.77 23.04 6.90
CA PRO A 74 16.04 24.24 6.54
C PRO A 74 16.92 25.48 6.69
N SER A 75 16.33 26.65 6.39
CA SER A 75 16.99 27.95 6.61
C SER A 75 17.18 28.22 8.12
N GLU A 76 18.15 29.06 8.43
CA GLU A 76 18.38 29.57 9.78
C GLU A 76 17.12 30.22 10.36
N GLY A 77 16.88 30.04 11.65
CA GLY A 77 15.70 30.54 12.35
C GLY A 77 14.48 29.61 12.27
N SER A 78 14.63 28.42 11.72
CA SER A 78 13.54 27.46 11.61
C SER A 78 13.26 26.66 12.89
N GLY A 79 14.18 26.69 13.85
CA GLY A 79 14.07 26.01 15.13
C GLY A 79 14.35 24.51 15.06
N SER A 80 13.84 23.76 16.03
CA SER A 80 14.11 22.31 16.15
C SER A 80 13.43 21.48 15.05
N VAL A 81 14.17 20.54 14.50
CA VAL A 81 13.69 19.59 13.49
C VAL A 81 13.49 18.22 14.13
N VAL A 82 12.34 17.62 13.89
CA VAL A 82 12.00 16.29 14.44
C VAL A 82 12.03 15.26 13.32
N PHE A 83 12.75 14.18 13.56
CA PHE A 83 12.78 12.99 12.73
C PHE A 83 11.90 11.92 13.37
N ASN A 84 10.98 11.37 12.61
CA ASN A 84 10.18 10.21 12.99
C ASN A 84 10.54 9.05 12.06
N VAL A 85 11.00 7.97 12.64
CA VAL A 85 11.43 6.77 11.91
C VAL A 85 10.64 5.59 12.43
N ALA A 86 10.12 4.77 11.53
CA ALA A 86 9.62 3.45 11.84
C ALA A 86 10.41 2.44 11.01
N GLY A 87 10.81 1.34 11.61
CA GLY A 87 11.55 0.29 10.95
C GLY A 87 11.05 -1.08 11.31
N ASN A 88 11.19 -2.01 10.38
CA ASN A 88 10.92 -3.43 10.60
C ASN A 88 12.09 -4.29 10.15
N SER A 89 12.30 -5.37 10.85
CA SER A 89 13.27 -6.41 10.54
C SER A 89 12.50 -7.71 10.41
N VAL A 90 12.57 -8.34 9.24
CA VAL A 90 11.73 -9.48 8.85
C VAL A 90 12.59 -10.67 8.43
N ASN A 91 11.99 -11.88 8.49
CA ASN A 91 12.62 -13.13 8.08
C ASN A 91 12.51 -13.40 6.56
N GLY A 92 11.73 -12.60 5.83
CA GLY A 92 11.58 -12.71 4.38
C GLY A 92 10.63 -13.80 3.90
N ASP A 93 9.78 -14.35 4.76
CA ASP A 93 8.79 -15.38 4.40
C ASP A 93 7.50 -14.80 3.78
N LEU A 94 7.42 -13.47 3.65
CA LEU A 94 6.28 -12.72 3.12
C LEU A 94 4.98 -12.85 3.95
N ALA A 95 5.07 -13.34 5.16
CA ALA A 95 3.95 -13.48 6.08
C ALA A 95 4.26 -12.83 7.44
N PRO A 96 3.32 -12.12 8.07
CA PRO A 96 3.51 -11.62 9.42
C PRO A 96 3.75 -12.79 10.39
N SER A 97 4.83 -12.72 11.15
CA SER A 97 5.22 -13.77 12.08
C SER A 97 5.68 -13.21 13.43
N SER A 98 5.78 -14.08 14.44
CA SER A 98 6.34 -13.72 15.73
C SER A 98 7.86 -13.47 15.69
N LEU A 99 8.51 -13.73 14.57
CA LEU A 99 9.92 -13.47 14.35
C LEU A 99 10.17 -12.02 13.88
N ASP A 100 9.19 -11.39 13.23
CA ASP A 100 9.30 -10.02 12.76
C ASP A 100 9.40 -9.05 13.94
N ARG A 101 10.19 -8.02 13.76
CA ARG A 101 10.41 -7.00 14.78
C ARG A 101 10.13 -5.62 14.21
N TRP A 102 9.41 -4.85 14.96
CA TRP A 102 9.09 -3.46 14.66
C TRP A 102 9.67 -2.54 15.73
N ASN A 103 10.15 -1.41 15.31
CA ASN A 103 10.57 -0.36 16.21
C ASN A 103 10.33 1.00 15.59
N ARG A 104 10.29 2.01 16.43
CA ARG A 104 10.27 3.40 15.98
C ARG A 104 11.13 4.27 16.86
N LEU A 105 11.66 5.31 16.24
CA LEU A 105 12.50 6.31 16.85
C LEU A 105 11.92 7.68 16.52
N THR A 106 11.78 8.52 17.53
CA THR A 106 11.56 9.96 17.37
C THR A 106 12.74 10.66 17.99
N THR A 107 13.40 11.52 17.24
CA THR A 107 14.54 12.32 17.73
C THR A 107 14.44 13.73 17.19
N SER A 108 14.94 14.69 17.96
CA SER A 108 15.03 16.08 17.53
C SER A 108 16.48 16.52 17.37
N ILE A 109 16.69 17.42 16.43
CA ILE A 109 17.94 18.16 16.24
C ILE A 109 17.59 19.62 16.42
N ASP A 110 18.21 20.24 17.39
CA ASP A 110 18.05 21.67 17.66
C ASP A 110 18.95 22.48 16.73
N GLU A 111 18.51 23.68 16.41
CA GLU A 111 19.31 24.63 15.66
C GLU A 111 20.54 25.02 16.47
N GLY A 112 21.68 25.07 15.82
CA GLY A 112 22.95 25.43 16.45
C GLY A 112 24.10 25.38 15.45
N GLU A 113 25.30 25.70 15.93
CA GLU A 113 26.51 25.61 15.11
C GLU A 113 26.87 24.15 14.83
N ASP A 114 27.33 23.89 13.62
CA ASP A 114 27.84 22.56 13.24
C ASP A 114 29.11 22.26 14.05
N SER A 115 29.01 21.31 14.94
CA SER A 115 30.14 20.87 15.80
C SER A 115 31.09 19.90 15.10
N GLY A 116 30.80 19.47 13.87
CA GLY A 116 31.54 18.44 13.14
C GLY A 116 31.53 17.06 13.82
N ARG A 117 30.63 16.82 14.76
CA ARG A 117 30.57 15.57 15.52
C ARG A 117 29.45 14.68 15.03
N THR A 118 29.71 13.40 14.91
CA THR A 118 28.70 12.40 14.64
C THR A 118 27.86 12.15 15.91
N LYS A 119 26.54 12.27 15.78
CA LYS A 119 25.59 11.91 16.83
C LYS A 119 24.93 10.58 16.47
N THR A 120 24.99 9.63 17.39
CA THR A 120 24.28 8.35 17.25
C THR A 120 23.11 8.32 18.22
N VAL A 121 21.94 7.96 17.71
CA VAL A 121 20.71 7.82 18.48
C VAL A 121 20.21 6.40 18.39
N PHE A 122 19.87 5.79 19.51
CA PHE A 122 19.33 4.44 19.59
C PHE A 122 17.88 4.47 20.08
N SER A 123 17.07 3.61 19.51
CA SER A 123 15.77 3.24 20.05
C SER A 123 15.82 1.79 20.54
N GLY A 124 15.10 1.52 21.63
CA GLY A 124 15.15 0.26 22.39
C GLY A 124 14.84 -1.01 21.61
N ASN A 125 14.37 -2.03 22.31
CA ASN A 125 14.09 -3.35 21.73
C ASN A 125 12.89 -3.29 20.79
N GLY A 126 13.00 -4.00 19.65
CA GLY A 126 11.91 -4.12 18.70
C GLY A 126 10.71 -4.87 19.28
N ASP A 127 9.52 -4.47 18.88
CA ASP A 127 8.26 -5.11 19.24
C ASP A 127 7.81 -6.08 18.15
N ILE A 128 6.97 -7.05 18.49
CA ILE A 128 6.38 -8.01 17.54
C ILE A 128 5.28 -7.32 16.71
N ASN A 129 4.54 -6.42 17.34
CA ASN A 129 3.45 -5.71 16.68
C ASN A 129 3.94 -4.42 16.02
N PRO A 130 3.43 -4.10 14.82
CA PRO A 130 3.73 -2.82 14.19
C PRO A 130 3.25 -1.67 15.09
N PRO A 131 3.88 -0.48 15.00
CA PRO A 131 3.42 0.69 15.73
C PRO A 131 1.96 1.00 15.35
N ALA A 132 1.19 1.45 16.34
CA ALA A 132 -0.20 1.84 16.10
C ALA A 132 -0.28 2.89 14.99
N PRO A 133 -1.27 2.79 14.08
CA PRO A 133 -1.48 3.81 13.07
C PRO A 133 -1.64 5.18 13.72
N ILE A 134 -1.05 6.21 13.11
CA ILE A 134 -1.27 7.59 13.54
C ILE A 134 -2.75 7.93 13.31
N GLU A 135 -3.52 8.09 14.38
CA GLU A 135 -4.91 8.51 14.27
C GLU A 135 -5.00 9.88 13.56
N GLY A 136 -5.78 9.97 12.50
CA GLY A 136 -6.13 11.23 11.86
C GLY A 136 -5.78 11.41 10.40
N LYS A 137 -4.86 10.66 9.83
CA LYS A 137 -4.61 10.67 8.37
C LYS A 137 -5.13 9.39 7.71
N LYS A 138 -6.46 9.22 7.69
CA LYS A 138 -7.06 8.32 6.69
C LYS A 138 -6.88 8.98 5.33
N ASP A 139 -6.00 8.42 4.52
CA ASP A 139 -5.80 8.89 3.16
C ASP A 139 -7.07 8.63 2.33
N ILE A 140 -7.88 9.68 2.19
CA ILE A 140 -9.15 9.65 1.46
C ILE A 140 -8.92 9.28 -0.02
N HIS A 141 -7.73 9.57 -0.58
CA HIS A 141 -7.38 9.19 -1.94
C HIS A 141 -7.20 7.68 -2.09
N LYS A 142 -6.60 7.00 -1.11
CA LYS A 142 -6.48 5.52 -1.11
C LYS A 142 -7.84 4.84 -0.87
N MET A 143 -8.72 5.44 -0.06
CA MET A 143 -10.11 4.99 0.05
C MET A 143 -10.88 5.18 -1.27
N GLY A 144 -10.64 6.26 -1.99
CA GLY A 144 -11.26 6.53 -3.29
C GLY A 144 -10.92 5.48 -4.35
N ALA A 145 -9.72 4.95 -4.38
CA ALA A 145 -9.33 3.87 -5.30
C ALA A 145 -10.07 2.55 -4.99
N LYS A 146 -10.22 2.19 -3.72
CA LYS A 146 -11.02 1.01 -3.31
C LYS A 146 -12.51 1.18 -3.61
N LEU A 147 -13.07 2.36 -3.38
CA LEU A 147 -14.47 2.67 -3.71
C LEU A 147 -14.70 2.65 -5.24
N LYS A 148 -13.78 3.13 -6.05
CA LYS A 148 -13.85 3.05 -7.52
C LYS A 148 -13.85 1.61 -8.02
N ALA A 149 -13.00 0.75 -7.46
CA ALA A 149 -12.98 -0.67 -7.81
C ALA A 149 -14.29 -1.38 -7.41
N HIS A 150 -14.86 -1.08 -6.25
CA HIS A 150 -16.17 -1.59 -5.84
C HIS A 150 -17.30 -1.06 -6.71
N TRP A 151 -17.28 0.20 -7.10
CA TRP A 151 -18.29 0.79 -7.97
C TRP A 151 -18.30 0.14 -9.35
N LEU A 152 -17.14 -0.11 -9.96
CA LEU A 152 -17.02 -0.84 -11.21
C LEU A 152 -17.54 -2.28 -11.09
N GLY A 153 -17.30 -2.95 -9.98
CA GLY A 153 -17.84 -4.28 -9.70
C GLY A 153 -19.36 -4.28 -9.61
N ILE A 154 -19.95 -3.31 -8.91
CA ILE A 154 -21.41 -3.14 -8.79
C ILE A 154 -22.02 -2.82 -10.16
N LEU A 155 -21.37 -1.96 -10.96
CA LEU A 155 -21.82 -1.61 -12.29
C LEU A 155 -21.78 -2.82 -13.25
N GLY A 156 -20.71 -3.61 -13.20
CA GLY A 156 -20.58 -4.86 -13.95
C GLY A 156 -21.63 -5.89 -13.55
N PHE A 157 -21.87 -6.06 -12.25
CA PHE A 157 -22.91 -6.94 -11.74
C PHE A 157 -24.32 -6.48 -12.19
N GLY A 158 -24.61 -5.17 -12.11
CA GLY A 158 -25.85 -4.58 -12.61
C GLY A 158 -26.06 -4.81 -14.10
N ALA A 159 -25.00 -4.68 -14.90
CA ALA A 159 -25.06 -4.95 -16.35
C ALA A 159 -25.42 -6.41 -16.65
N VAL A 160 -24.82 -7.35 -15.93
CA VAL A 160 -25.13 -8.79 -16.08
C VAL A 160 -26.60 -9.08 -15.73
N ILE A 161 -27.10 -8.52 -14.63
CA ILE A 161 -28.52 -8.67 -14.24
C ILE A 161 -29.45 -8.08 -15.31
N LEU A 162 -29.14 -6.91 -15.87
CA LEU A 162 -29.89 -6.30 -16.95
C LEU A 162 -29.92 -7.19 -18.19
N VAL A 163 -28.81 -7.75 -18.62
CA VAL A 163 -28.75 -8.68 -19.75
C VAL A 163 -29.63 -9.90 -19.51
N ILE A 164 -29.55 -10.53 -18.33
CA ILE A 164 -30.38 -11.68 -17.98
C ILE A 164 -31.85 -11.31 -18.01
N PHE A 165 -32.23 -10.15 -17.46
CA PHE A 165 -33.59 -9.67 -17.43
C PHE A 165 -34.13 -9.41 -18.86
N PHE A 166 -33.37 -8.74 -19.72
CA PHE A 166 -33.76 -8.52 -21.12
C PHE A 166 -33.84 -9.81 -21.91
N CYS A 167 -32.90 -10.73 -21.73
CA CYS A 167 -32.97 -12.05 -22.36
C CYS A 167 -34.25 -12.79 -21.94
N GLY A 168 -34.60 -12.73 -20.65
CA GLY A 168 -35.84 -13.31 -20.13
C GLY A 168 -37.11 -12.68 -20.75
N LEU A 169 -37.14 -11.36 -20.90
CA LEU A 169 -38.22 -10.64 -21.56
C LEU A 169 -38.33 -11.00 -23.02
N PHE A 170 -37.21 -11.09 -23.77
CA PHE A 170 -37.22 -11.47 -25.16
C PHE A 170 -37.69 -12.92 -25.37
N LEU A 171 -37.25 -13.83 -24.53
CA LEU A 171 -37.74 -15.22 -24.58
C LEU A 171 -39.23 -15.32 -24.27
N ARG A 172 -39.75 -14.43 -23.41
CA ARG A 172 -41.17 -14.45 -23.01
C ARG A 172 -42.08 -13.72 -23.99
N TYR A 173 -41.69 -12.57 -24.53
CA TYR A 173 -42.56 -11.68 -25.29
C TYR A 173 -42.15 -11.53 -26.75
N GLY A 174 -40.94 -11.89 -27.16
CA GLY A 174 -40.42 -11.70 -28.50
C GLY A 174 -40.12 -10.25 -28.87
N PHE A 175 -39.52 -10.04 -30.03
CA PHE A 175 -39.11 -8.71 -30.53
C PHE A 175 -40.23 -7.94 -31.27
N SER A 176 -41.35 -8.55 -31.59
CA SER A 176 -42.34 -7.93 -32.50
C SER A 176 -43.66 -7.66 -31.79
N ARG A 177 -44.03 -6.38 -31.72
CA ARG A 177 -45.40 -5.97 -31.33
C ARG A 177 -46.51 -6.48 -32.28
N ASN A 178 -46.15 -6.85 -33.49
CA ASN A 178 -47.10 -7.32 -34.54
C ASN A 178 -47.19 -8.83 -34.62
N TYR A 179 -46.54 -9.58 -33.75
CA TYR A 179 -46.58 -11.03 -33.77
C TYR A 179 -47.87 -11.55 -33.08
N LYS A 180 -48.98 -11.47 -33.77
CA LYS A 180 -50.23 -12.12 -33.36
C LYS A 180 -50.05 -13.64 -33.51
N GLY A 181 -49.57 -14.32 -32.46
CA GLY A 181 -49.74 -15.77 -32.47
C GLY A 181 -48.57 -16.67 -32.07
N ARG A 182 -47.42 -16.18 -31.60
CA ARG A 182 -46.46 -17.08 -30.90
C ARG A 182 -46.87 -17.20 -29.45
N SER A 183 -47.56 -18.31 -29.17
CA SER A 183 -47.66 -18.77 -27.79
C SER A 183 -46.26 -18.94 -27.22
N ASN A 184 -46.09 -18.49 -25.95
CA ASN A 184 -44.90 -18.69 -25.14
C ASN A 184 -44.27 -20.07 -25.42
N LEU A 185 -42.96 -20.16 -25.68
CA LEU A 185 -42.24 -21.41 -25.97
C LEU A 185 -42.55 -22.52 -24.94
N LEU A 186 -42.78 -22.16 -23.68
CA LEU A 186 -43.23 -23.06 -22.64
C LEU A 186 -44.66 -23.61 -22.93
N LYS A 187 -45.60 -22.80 -23.43
CA LYS A 187 -46.92 -23.24 -23.81
C LYS A 187 -46.90 -24.13 -25.06
N LEU A 188 -46.01 -23.87 -26.01
CA LEU A 188 -45.75 -24.75 -27.16
C LEU A 188 -45.23 -26.11 -26.70
N ARG A 189 -44.28 -26.14 -25.78
CA ARG A 189 -43.71 -27.37 -25.23
C ARG A 189 -44.74 -28.20 -24.46
N ILE A 190 -45.58 -27.55 -23.65
CA ILE A 190 -46.68 -28.21 -22.94
C ILE A 190 -47.76 -28.74 -23.93
N LYS A 191 -48.03 -28.01 -25.01
CA LYS A 191 -48.99 -28.42 -26.01
C LYS A 191 -48.47 -29.61 -26.83
N HIS A 192 -47.16 -29.72 -27.10
CA HIS A 192 -46.53 -30.88 -27.73
C HIS A 192 -46.55 -32.11 -26.82
N LEU A 193 -46.24 -31.94 -25.55
CA LEU A 193 -46.32 -33.03 -24.56
C LEU A 193 -47.75 -33.59 -24.42
N ARG A 194 -48.76 -32.72 -24.35
CA ARG A 194 -50.17 -33.16 -24.27
C ARG A 194 -50.68 -33.86 -25.55
N ARG A 195 -50.10 -33.56 -26.74
CA ARG A 195 -50.42 -34.28 -27.98
C ARG A 195 -49.75 -35.64 -28.07
N GLY A 196 -48.59 -35.81 -27.44
CA GLY A 196 -47.90 -37.11 -27.37
C GLY A 196 -48.61 -38.12 -26.47
N ASP A 197 -49.41 -37.66 -25.51
CA ASP A 197 -50.16 -38.53 -24.61
C ASP A 197 -51.54 -39.00 -25.21
N GLN A 198 -51.84 -38.62 -26.47
CA GLN A 198 -53.08 -38.97 -27.17
C GLN A 198 -52.86 -39.91 -28.40
N LEU A 199 -51.66 -40.47 -28.53
CA LEU A 199 -51.31 -41.53 -29.42
C LEU A 199 -50.97 -42.77 -28.56
#